data_f96e2947c9b3f296372c46fbc35a1282
#
_entry.id   f96e2947c9b3f296372c46fbc35a1282
#
_cell.length_a   1.000
_cell.length_b   1.000
_cell.length_c   1.000
_cell.angle_alpha   90.00
_cell.angle_beta   90.00
_cell.angle_gamma   90.00
#
_symmetry.space_group_name_H-M   'P 1'
#
loop_
_entity.id
_entity.type
_entity.pdbx_description
1 polymer ?
#
loop_
_entity_poly.entity_id
_entity_poly.type
_entity_poly.pdbx_seq_one_letter_code
_entity_poly.pdbx_strand_id
1 'polypeptide(L)'
;MDPIFAPLLRSMLFAALAVGTLLPAAAAQALDLTVVVTGARSAKGQVVAAVYDKSEGWTKTMLRGEAVAAGERVTLVFRQLPTGTYAVAVYHDENGNGRLDTNVIGVPSEPYGFSRDAAGTLGPPKFADAAVALQADTTINVKLQ
;
A
#
# COMPACT_ATOMS: atom_id res chain seq x y z
N MET A 1 47.69 47.21 -62.28
CA MET A 1 46.68 46.39 -62.94
C MET A 1 46.59 45.12 -62.10
N ASP A 2 45.69 45.05 -61.27
CA ASP A 2 45.03 44.03 -60.50
C ASP A 2 45.48 42.60 -60.52
N PRO A 3 45.39 41.87 -59.50
CA PRO A 3 44.07 41.41 -59.04
C PRO A 3 43.88 41.39 -57.54
N ILE A 4 42.64 41.53 -57.16
CA ILE A 4 42.05 41.49 -55.86
C ILE A 4 41.96 40.03 -55.39
N PHE A 5 42.67 39.69 -54.32
CA PHE A 5 42.44 38.39 -53.60
C PHE A 5 41.48 38.66 -52.43
N ALA A 6 40.29 38.11 -52.53
CA ALA A 6 39.38 37.98 -51.41
C ALA A 6 39.62 36.68 -50.62
N PRO A 7 39.77 36.69 -49.29
CA PRO A 7 39.85 35.49 -48.52
C PRO A 7 38.45 34.96 -48.18
N LEU A 8 38.21 33.68 -48.51
CA LEU A 8 37.04 32.94 -48.13
C LEU A 8 37.03 32.66 -46.60
N LEU A 9 36.12 33.32 -45.94
CA LEU A 9 35.84 33.08 -44.52
C LEU A 9 35.07 31.74 -44.39
N ARG A 10 35.75 30.69 -43.95
CA ARG A 10 35.12 29.40 -43.61
C ARG A 10 34.48 29.51 -42.24
N SER A 11 33.16 29.67 -42.22
CA SER A 11 32.35 29.50 -40.99
C SER A 11 32.38 28.03 -40.53
N MET A 12 33.12 27.76 -39.48
CA MET A 12 33.01 26.47 -38.75
C MET A 12 31.74 26.55 -37.90
N LEU A 13 30.73 25.80 -38.34
CA LEU A 13 29.52 25.54 -37.55
C LEU A 13 29.86 24.49 -36.50
N PHE A 14 30.06 24.88 -35.25
CA PHE A 14 30.15 23.97 -34.13
C PHE A 14 28.76 23.46 -33.81
N ALA A 15 28.43 22.24 -34.24
CA ALA A 15 27.27 21.49 -33.78
C ALA A 15 27.55 21.02 -32.35
N ALA A 16 27.00 21.71 -31.37
CA ALA A 16 27.01 21.24 -29.98
C ALA A 16 26.07 20.02 -29.86
N LEU A 17 26.64 18.82 -29.81
CA LEU A 17 25.93 17.60 -29.52
C LEU A 17 25.53 17.61 -28.03
N ALA A 18 24.30 18.01 -27.71
CA ALA A 18 23.75 17.87 -26.37
C ALA A 18 23.53 16.38 -26.08
N VAL A 19 24.48 15.74 -25.42
CA VAL A 19 24.30 14.42 -24.85
C VAL A 19 23.36 14.55 -23.65
N GLY A 20 22.07 14.40 -23.90
CA GLY A 20 21.08 14.29 -22.85
C GLY A 20 21.34 13.00 -22.04
N THR A 21 21.84 13.12 -20.84
CA THR A 21 21.93 12.01 -19.88
C THR A 21 20.50 11.66 -19.47
N LEU A 22 19.91 10.60 -20.06
CA LEU A 22 18.74 9.97 -19.52
C LEU A 22 19.14 9.35 -18.17
N LEU A 23 18.77 10.04 -17.08
CA LEU A 23 18.80 9.42 -15.75
C LEU A 23 17.79 8.27 -15.77
N PRO A 24 18.19 7.03 -15.39
CA PRO A 24 17.23 5.95 -15.27
C PRO A 24 16.20 6.37 -14.21
N ALA A 25 14.93 6.43 -14.60
CA ALA A 25 13.84 6.52 -13.63
C ALA A 25 13.99 5.31 -12.70
N ALA A 26 14.24 5.55 -11.40
CA ALA A 26 14.25 4.49 -10.42
C ALA A 26 12.87 3.82 -10.47
N ALA A 27 12.81 2.60 -10.97
CA ALA A 27 11.58 1.81 -10.98
C ALA A 27 11.15 1.68 -9.53
N ALA A 28 9.95 2.18 -9.20
CA ALA A 28 9.38 2.01 -7.87
C ALA A 28 9.35 0.50 -7.59
N GLN A 29 10.03 0.08 -6.52
CA GLN A 29 10.13 -1.32 -6.17
C GLN A 29 8.75 -1.82 -5.78
N ALA A 30 8.25 -2.82 -6.49
CA ALA A 30 6.97 -3.45 -6.22
C ALA A 30 7.18 -4.54 -5.16
N LEU A 31 6.56 -4.40 -4.01
CA LEU A 31 6.74 -5.23 -2.83
C LEU A 31 5.44 -5.93 -2.44
N ASP A 32 5.55 -7.10 -1.84
CA ASP A 32 4.41 -7.85 -1.33
C ASP A 32 4.28 -7.68 0.19
N LEU A 33 3.09 -7.30 0.65
CA LEU A 33 2.72 -7.30 2.06
C LEU A 33 1.83 -8.51 2.34
N THR A 34 2.37 -9.48 3.08
CA THR A 34 1.64 -10.67 3.51
C THR A 34 1.04 -10.44 4.88
N VAL A 35 -0.26 -10.68 5.02
CA VAL A 35 -1.00 -10.55 6.28
C VAL A 35 -1.48 -11.92 6.72
N VAL A 36 -0.94 -12.41 7.84
CA VAL A 36 -1.36 -13.66 8.47
C VAL A 36 -2.34 -13.33 9.58
N VAL A 37 -3.55 -13.86 9.48
CA VAL A 37 -4.65 -13.55 10.39
C VAL A 37 -5.04 -14.77 11.20
N THR A 38 -5.22 -14.57 12.49
CA THR A 38 -5.73 -15.57 13.45
C THR A 38 -6.86 -14.99 14.27
N GLY A 39 -7.63 -15.83 14.96
CA GLY A 39 -8.70 -15.37 15.86
C GLY A 39 -10.07 -15.22 15.16
N ALA A 40 -10.24 -15.75 13.96
CA ALA A 40 -11.58 -15.87 13.39
C ALA A 40 -12.47 -16.73 14.30
N ARG A 41 -13.70 -16.28 14.55
CA ARG A 41 -14.63 -16.92 15.49
C ARG A 41 -15.14 -18.27 14.98
N SER A 42 -15.17 -18.45 13.68
CA SER A 42 -15.63 -19.65 13.01
C SER A 42 -15.02 -19.78 11.61
N ALA A 43 -15.28 -20.90 10.93
CA ALA A 43 -14.92 -21.07 9.52
C ALA A 43 -16.00 -20.56 8.56
N LYS A 44 -17.02 -19.83 9.07
CA LYS A 44 -18.08 -19.25 8.23
C LYS A 44 -17.64 -17.93 7.63
N GLY A 45 -18.15 -17.63 6.44
CA GLY A 45 -17.90 -16.37 5.78
C GLY A 45 -16.45 -16.22 5.32
N GLN A 46 -15.91 -15.03 5.49
CA GLN A 46 -14.60 -14.66 4.98
C GLN A 46 -13.83 -13.74 5.95
N VAL A 47 -12.52 -13.76 5.84
CA VAL A 47 -11.66 -12.76 6.45
C VAL A 47 -11.36 -11.72 5.40
N VAL A 48 -11.62 -10.46 5.70
CA VAL A 48 -11.38 -9.31 4.83
C VAL A 48 -10.29 -8.45 5.44
N ALA A 49 -9.30 -8.09 4.62
CA ALA A 49 -8.25 -7.16 5.00
C ALA A 49 -8.26 -5.97 4.05
N ALA A 50 -8.02 -4.78 4.56
CA ALA A 50 -7.87 -3.57 3.80
C ALA A 50 -6.56 -2.87 4.16
N VAL A 51 -5.82 -2.43 3.15
CA VAL A 51 -4.58 -1.66 3.31
C VAL A 51 -4.82 -0.19 3.01
N TYR A 52 -4.19 0.66 3.80
CA TYR A 52 -4.28 2.13 3.75
C TYR A 52 -2.87 2.72 3.71
N ASP A 53 -2.67 3.77 2.94
CA ASP A 53 -1.37 4.43 2.72
C ASP A 53 -1.26 5.82 3.37
N LYS A 54 -2.34 6.29 4.01
CA LYS A 54 -2.38 7.61 4.65
C LYS A 54 -3.40 7.69 5.77
N SER A 55 -3.18 8.63 6.67
CA SER A 55 -4.06 8.89 7.82
C SER A 55 -5.43 9.44 7.42
N GLU A 56 -5.47 10.23 6.34
CA GLU A 56 -6.72 10.74 5.77
C GLU A 56 -7.50 9.58 5.15
N GLY A 57 -8.68 9.34 5.66
CA GLY A 57 -9.53 8.22 5.23
C GLY A 57 -9.17 6.87 5.88
N TRP A 58 -8.29 6.84 6.89
CA TRP A 58 -8.01 5.64 7.68
C TRP A 58 -9.33 4.99 8.15
N THR A 59 -9.46 3.69 7.93
CA THR A 59 -10.66 2.86 8.13
C THR A 59 -11.90 3.22 7.28
N LYS A 60 -11.81 4.23 6.42
CA LYS A 60 -12.94 4.69 5.58
C LYS A 60 -12.68 4.52 4.08
N THR A 61 -11.51 4.91 3.63
CA THR A 61 -11.13 4.85 2.21
C THR A 61 -9.86 4.03 2.05
N MET A 62 -10.03 2.75 1.76
CA MET A 62 -8.91 1.83 1.56
C MET A 62 -8.20 2.09 0.24
N LEU A 63 -6.90 1.84 0.21
CA LEU A 63 -6.10 1.77 -1.01
C LEU A 63 -6.43 0.50 -1.80
N ARG A 64 -6.50 -0.64 -1.09
CA ARG A 64 -6.84 -1.96 -1.66
C ARG A 64 -7.45 -2.86 -0.59
N GLY A 65 -8.34 -3.74 -1.00
CA GLY A 65 -8.93 -4.78 -0.17
C GLY A 65 -8.64 -6.17 -0.74
N GLU A 66 -8.51 -7.16 0.15
CA GLU A 66 -8.39 -8.58 -0.16
C GLU A 66 -9.32 -9.38 0.76
N ALA A 67 -9.81 -10.51 0.28
CA ALA A 67 -10.68 -11.39 1.06
C ALA A 67 -10.33 -12.86 0.80
N VAL A 68 -10.47 -13.69 1.82
CA VAL A 68 -10.23 -15.13 1.76
C VAL A 68 -11.24 -15.86 2.64
N ALA A 69 -11.58 -17.10 2.29
CA ALA A 69 -12.46 -17.90 3.14
C ALA A 69 -11.93 -17.98 4.59
N ALA A 70 -12.85 -17.82 5.55
CA ALA A 70 -12.49 -17.84 6.97
C ALA A 70 -11.93 -19.19 7.41
N GLY A 71 -11.02 -19.17 8.37
CA GLY A 71 -10.37 -20.33 8.94
C GLY A 71 -9.59 -19.96 10.19
N GLU A 72 -9.07 -20.95 10.90
CA GLU A 72 -8.29 -20.75 12.13
C GLU A 72 -7.07 -19.84 11.91
N ARG A 73 -6.41 -20.01 10.77
CA ARG A 73 -5.28 -19.20 10.34
C ARG A 73 -5.38 -18.99 8.82
N VAL A 74 -5.46 -17.78 8.39
CA VAL A 74 -5.56 -17.44 6.97
C VAL A 74 -4.48 -16.44 6.57
N THR A 75 -4.17 -16.39 5.27
CA THR A 75 -3.15 -15.50 4.72
C THR A 75 -3.72 -14.73 3.55
N LEU A 76 -3.55 -13.40 3.59
CA LEU A 76 -3.89 -12.50 2.49
C LEU A 76 -2.60 -11.82 2.02
N VAL A 77 -2.48 -11.55 0.72
CA VAL A 77 -1.29 -10.95 0.14
C VAL A 77 -1.65 -9.75 -0.70
N PHE A 78 -1.20 -8.58 -0.27
CA PHE A 78 -1.25 -7.35 -1.06
C PHE A 78 0.00 -7.28 -1.93
N ARG A 79 -0.15 -7.59 -3.21
CA ARG A 79 0.98 -7.67 -4.16
C ARG A 79 1.30 -6.32 -4.78
N GLN A 80 2.57 -6.14 -5.12
CA GLN A 80 3.05 -5.00 -5.92
C GLN A 80 2.68 -3.64 -5.30
N LEU A 81 2.84 -3.50 -3.99
CA LEU A 81 2.75 -2.21 -3.33
C LEU A 81 4.07 -1.44 -3.51
N PRO A 82 4.02 -0.14 -3.75
CA PRO A 82 5.22 0.70 -3.70
C PRO A 82 5.86 0.66 -2.30
N THR A 83 7.16 0.92 -2.24
CA THR A 83 7.82 1.23 -0.96
C THR A 83 7.07 2.37 -0.27
N GLY A 84 6.76 2.21 1.02
CA GLY A 84 5.96 3.21 1.75
C GLY A 84 5.59 2.77 3.15
N THR A 85 4.69 3.54 3.75
CA THR A 85 4.13 3.24 5.07
C THR A 85 2.66 2.90 4.90
N TYR A 86 2.26 1.76 5.46
CA TYR A 86 0.91 1.22 5.33
C TYR A 86 0.34 0.83 6.68
N ALA A 87 -0.97 0.93 6.83
CA ALA A 87 -1.68 0.32 7.94
C ALA A 87 -2.74 -0.64 7.40
N VAL A 88 -3.02 -1.71 8.12
CA VAL A 88 -3.96 -2.75 7.73
C VAL A 88 -5.07 -2.86 8.78
N ALA A 89 -6.31 -2.90 8.30
CA ALA A 89 -7.48 -3.26 9.08
C ALA A 89 -8.02 -4.60 8.58
N VAL A 90 -8.40 -5.47 9.49
CA VAL A 90 -8.90 -6.82 9.19
C VAL A 90 -10.17 -7.07 9.98
N TYR A 91 -11.14 -7.77 9.39
CA TYR A 91 -12.32 -8.25 10.09
C TYR A 91 -12.78 -9.60 9.57
N HIS A 92 -13.54 -10.32 10.40
CA HIS A 92 -14.16 -11.57 10.05
C HIS A 92 -15.62 -11.32 9.68
N ASP A 93 -15.90 -11.26 8.41
CA ASP A 93 -17.24 -11.11 7.83
C ASP A 93 -17.95 -12.47 7.86
N GLU A 94 -18.61 -12.78 8.97
CA GLU A 94 -19.24 -14.09 9.20
C GLU A 94 -20.46 -14.33 8.31
N ASN A 95 -21.19 -13.29 7.96
CA ASN A 95 -22.42 -13.38 7.16
C ASN A 95 -22.20 -13.09 5.67
N GLY A 96 -20.99 -12.70 5.26
CA GLY A 96 -20.63 -12.45 3.86
C GLY A 96 -21.24 -11.18 3.27
N ASN A 97 -21.58 -10.18 4.09
CA ASN A 97 -22.20 -8.94 3.62
C ASN A 97 -21.20 -7.89 3.13
N GLY A 98 -19.89 -8.15 3.25
CA GLY A 98 -18.81 -7.31 2.74
C GLY A 98 -18.50 -6.08 3.62
N ARG A 99 -18.95 -6.05 4.85
CA ARG A 99 -18.71 -4.94 5.80
C ARG A 99 -18.60 -5.46 7.22
N LEU A 100 -17.91 -4.71 8.07
CA LEU A 100 -17.86 -4.97 9.49
C LEU A 100 -19.20 -4.59 10.13
N ASP A 101 -19.92 -5.58 10.65
CA ASP A 101 -21.19 -5.33 11.34
C ASP A 101 -20.97 -4.74 12.72
N THR A 102 -21.86 -3.85 13.11
CA THR A 102 -21.88 -3.18 14.40
C THR A 102 -23.23 -3.31 15.07
N ASN A 103 -23.24 -3.22 16.39
CA ASN A 103 -24.49 -3.12 17.15
C ASN A 103 -25.10 -1.70 17.04
N VAL A 104 -26.24 -1.49 17.68
CA VAL A 104 -27.01 -0.23 17.63
C VAL A 104 -26.25 0.99 18.18
N ILE A 105 -25.20 0.81 18.94
CA ILE A 105 -24.34 1.87 19.48
C ILE A 105 -23.00 1.99 18.75
N GLY A 106 -22.84 1.30 17.59
CA GLY A 106 -21.65 1.39 16.73
C GLY A 106 -20.45 0.56 17.16
N VAL A 107 -20.63 -0.33 18.14
CA VAL A 107 -19.55 -1.26 18.54
C VAL A 107 -19.53 -2.45 17.59
N PRO A 108 -18.37 -2.86 17.05
CA PRO A 108 -18.28 -4.03 16.19
C PRO A 108 -18.86 -5.29 16.87
N SER A 109 -19.66 -6.03 16.13
CA SER A 109 -20.25 -7.31 16.55
C SER A 109 -19.50 -8.50 15.96
N GLU A 110 -18.67 -8.26 14.93
CA GLU A 110 -17.79 -9.24 14.32
C GLU A 110 -16.34 -9.03 14.77
N PRO A 111 -15.52 -10.12 14.80
CA PRO A 111 -14.10 -10.02 15.17
C PRO A 111 -13.34 -9.10 14.22
N TYR A 112 -12.48 -8.26 14.74
CA TYR A 112 -11.65 -7.34 13.97
C TYR A 112 -10.28 -7.15 14.61
N GLY A 113 -9.34 -6.60 13.85
CA GLY A 113 -7.98 -6.30 14.30
C GLY A 113 -7.25 -5.37 13.34
N PHE A 114 -6.10 -4.92 13.77
CA PHE A 114 -5.27 -3.99 13.02
C PHE A 114 -3.82 -4.46 12.99
N SER A 115 -3.05 -4.01 12.00
CA SER A 115 -1.61 -4.21 11.97
C SER A 115 -0.96 -3.75 13.27
N ARG A 116 0.11 -4.42 13.70
CA ARG A 116 0.82 -4.21 14.97
C ARG A 116 -0.04 -4.49 16.21
N ASP A 117 -1.15 -5.21 16.04
CA ASP A 117 -2.17 -5.42 17.09
C ASP A 117 -2.58 -4.10 17.78
N ALA A 118 -2.57 -3.00 17.01
CA ALA A 118 -2.93 -1.69 17.50
C ALA A 118 -4.37 -1.66 17.99
N ALA A 119 -4.61 -1.00 19.11
CA ALA A 119 -5.92 -0.88 19.73
C ALA A 119 -6.29 0.60 19.95
N GLY A 120 -7.55 0.92 19.73
CA GLY A 120 -8.12 2.22 20.07
C GLY A 120 -8.91 2.14 21.38
N THR A 121 -9.16 3.29 22.00
CA THR A 121 -9.91 3.36 23.28
C THR A 121 -11.43 3.39 23.07
N LEU A 122 -11.91 4.17 22.12
CA LEU A 122 -13.34 4.35 21.80
C LEU A 122 -13.58 4.33 20.28
N GLY A 123 -12.84 3.49 19.59
CA GLY A 123 -12.88 3.39 18.12
C GLY A 123 -11.59 2.78 17.60
N PRO A 124 -11.34 2.86 16.29
CA PRO A 124 -10.10 2.36 15.70
C PRO A 124 -8.87 3.08 16.27
N PRO A 125 -7.69 2.42 16.29
CA PRO A 125 -6.44 3.07 16.66
C PRO A 125 -6.10 4.20 15.67
N LYS A 126 -5.14 5.04 16.03
CA LYS A 126 -4.59 6.00 15.08
C LYS A 126 -3.84 5.27 13.98
N PHE A 127 -3.83 5.84 12.77
CA PHE A 127 -3.05 5.30 11.65
C PHE A 127 -1.60 5.04 12.04
N ALA A 128 -0.96 5.98 12.73
CA ALA A 128 0.43 5.87 13.16
C ALA A 128 0.70 4.67 14.08
N ASP A 129 -0.27 4.29 14.91
CA ASP A 129 -0.13 3.16 15.84
C ASP A 129 -0.19 1.81 15.11
N ALA A 130 -0.91 1.75 13.99
CA ALA A 130 -1.02 0.58 13.11
C ALA A 130 -0.01 0.57 11.95
N ALA A 131 0.74 1.65 11.76
CA ALA A 131 1.61 1.86 10.60
C ALA A 131 2.81 0.90 10.57
N VAL A 132 3.04 0.31 9.39
CA VAL A 132 4.13 -0.61 9.07
C VAL A 132 4.92 -0.04 7.89
N ALA A 133 6.24 0.07 8.02
CA ALA A 133 7.11 0.45 6.91
C ALA A 133 7.32 -0.75 5.98
N LEU A 134 6.98 -0.59 4.71
CA LEU A 134 7.20 -1.57 3.66
C LEU A 134 8.41 -1.14 2.81
N GLN A 135 9.59 -1.72 3.09
CA GLN A 135 10.85 -1.45 2.38
C GLN A 135 11.41 -2.70 1.68
N ALA A 136 10.85 -3.84 2.00
CA ALA A 136 11.08 -5.15 1.38
C ALA A 136 9.79 -5.96 1.50
N ASP A 137 9.70 -7.12 0.84
CA ASP A 137 8.61 -8.06 1.06
C ASP A 137 8.48 -8.35 2.56
N THR A 138 7.30 -8.11 3.10
CA THR A 138 7.08 -8.11 4.55
C THR A 138 5.88 -8.98 4.91
N THR A 139 6.03 -9.74 6.00
CA THR A 139 4.92 -10.51 6.60
C THR A 139 4.58 -9.91 7.95
N ILE A 140 3.30 -9.64 8.16
CA ILE A 140 2.76 -9.20 9.45
C ILE A 140 1.72 -10.19 9.97
N ASN A 141 1.54 -10.22 11.29
CA ASN A 141 0.50 -10.99 11.94
C ASN A 141 -0.55 -10.05 12.51
N VAL A 142 -1.82 -10.42 12.37
CA VAL A 142 -2.96 -9.70 12.96
C VAL A 142 -3.81 -10.71 13.70
N LYS A 143 -4.06 -10.45 14.97
CA LYS A 143 -4.97 -11.25 15.78
C LYS A 143 -6.31 -10.53 15.89
N LEU A 144 -7.38 -11.19 15.45
CA LEU A 144 -8.74 -10.71 15.62
C LEU A 144 -9.19 -10.84 17.10
N GLN A 145 -9.95 -9.87 17.56
CA GLN A 145 -10.50 -9.79 18.92
C GLN A 145 -12.02 -9.71 18.89
#